data_1b40528fa6e339a0bc825674205af727
#
_entry.id   1b40528fa6e339a0bc825674205af727
#
_cell.length_a   1.000
_cell.length_b   1.000
_cell.length_c   1.000
_cell.angle_alpha   90.00
_cell.angle_beta   90.00
_cell.angle_gamma   90.00
#
_symmetry.space_group_name_H-M   'P 1'
#
loop_
_entity.id
_entity.type
_entity.pdbx_description
1 polymer ?
#
loop_
_entity_poly.entity_id
_entity_poly.type
_entity_poly.pdbx_seq_one_letter_code
_entity_poly.pdbx_strand_id
1 'polypeptide(L)'
;MLSAIILAAGEGRRLKAAAPKPLVKIGKLPVIIYSLNTLDKHSKIDEIIVVVNVNNQRAITRLIKNYSFKKIKSLVLGGRRRQDSVYNGLKAVSGNSDWVLIHDAARPFIDQKSITEVILAARKTGSAILGVSVKATIKSIKSKGMVDRTLDRSNLREIQTPQVFKKELILRAYKGYSKMKVTDDASLVEKLGKKVKLVPGSYANIKITTQEDLLFAQAIAERKC
;
A
#
# COMPACT_ATOMS: atom_id res chain seq x y z
N MET A 1 10.21 16.48 5.98
CA MET A 1 10.64 15.30 5.21
C MET A 1 9.49 14.28 5.11
N LEU A 2 9.38 13.52 3.99
CA LEU A 2 8.38 12.46 3.80
C LEU A 2 9.07 11.12 3.48
N SER A 3 8.82 10.12 4.30
CA SER A 3 9.33 8.76 4.12
C SER A 3 8.24 7.85 3.54
N ALA A 4 8.56 7.08 2.52
CA ALA A 4 7.67 6.05 1.97
C ALA A 4 8.02 4.67 2.55
N ILE A 5 7.01 3.91 2.94
CA ILE A 5 7.13 2.51 3.36
C ILE A 5 6.46 1.65 2.31
N ILE A 6 7.21 0.79 1.64
CA ILE A 6 6.70 -0.19 0.68
C ILE A 6 6.58 -1.55 1.34
N LEU A 7 5.37 -2.12 1.36
CA LEU A 7 5.08 -3.41 1.97
C LEU A 7 5.22 -4.54 0.96
N ALA A 8 6.33 -5.26 1.04
CA ALA A 8 6.66 -6.41 0.21
C ALA A 8 6.77 -7.73 1.01
N ALA A 9 6.41 -7.73 2.31
CA ALA A 9 6.53 -8.89 3.19
C ALA A 9 5.42 -9.94 3.02
N GLY A 10 4.35 -9.65 2.27
CA GLY A 10 3.21 -10.55 2.09
C GLY A 10 3.58 -11.82 1.32
N GLU A 11 3.19 -12.99 1.81
CA GLU A 11 3.50 -14.30 1.21
C GLU A 11 2.81 -14.55 -0.13
N GLY A 12 1.70 -13.86 -0.41
CA GLY A 12 0.98 -14.02 -1.67
C GLY A 12 0.26 -15.37 -1.87
N ARG A 13 -0.10 -16.06 -0.78
CA ARG A 13 -0.70 -17.43 -0.82
C ARG A 13 -1.84 -17.57 -1.82
N ARG A 14 -2.69 -16.56 -1.97
CA ARG A 14 -3.84 -16.56 -2.91
C ARG A 14 -3.43 -16.47 -4.38
N LEU A 15 -2.25 -15.93 -4.67
CA LEU A 15 -1.75 -15.80 -6.04
C LEU A 15 -1.28 -17.15 -6.62
N LYS A 16 -0.95 -18.14 -5.77
CA LYS A 16 -0.46 -19.48 -6.16
C LYS A 16 0.65 -19.44 -7.23
N ALA A 17 1.48 -18.40 -7.23
CA ALA A 17 2.60 -18.25 -8.15
C ALA A 17 3.84 -18.99 -7.63
N ALA A 18 4.69 -19.47 -8.54
CA ALA A 18 5.95 -20.13 -8.20
C ALA A 18 6.96 -19.20 -7.50
N ALA A 19 6.87 -17.89 -7.74
CA ALA A 19 7.72 -16.88 -7.12
C ALA A 19 6.96 -16.10 -6.04
N PRO A 20 7.65 -15.56 -5.01
CA PRO A 20 7.06 -14.61 -4.06
C PRO A 20 6.40 -13.43 -4.79
N LYS A 21 5.19 -13.04 -4.37
CA LYS A 21 4.35 -12.04 -5.04
C LYS A 21 5.10 -10.79 -5.52
N PRO A 22 5.97 -10.12 -4.73
CA PRO A 22 6.69 -8.93 -5.18
C PRO A 22 7.62 -9.18 -6.36
N LEU A 23 8.01 -10.43 -6.58
CA LEU A 23 8.95 -10.86 -7.62
C LEU A 23 8.27 -11.44 -8.87
N VAL A 24 6.97 -11.69 -8.83
CA VAL A 24 6.19 -12.08 -10.00
C VAL A 24 6.30 -11.01 -11.06
N LYS A 25 6.48 -11.39 -12.31
CA LYS A 25 6.65 -10.44 -13.41
C LYS A 25 5.31 -10.03 -14.03
N ILE A 26 5.22 -8.77 -14.39
CA ILE A 26 4.23 -8.20 -15.30
C ILE A 26 5.02 -7.70 -16.51
N GLY A 27 4.81 -8.30 -17.67
CA GLY A 27 5.71 -8.10 -18.81
C GLY A 27 7.15 -8.45 -18.43
N LYS A 28 8.08 -7.53 -18.61
CA LYS A 28 9.50 -7.74 -18.32
C LYS A 28 9.91 -7.45 -16.87
N LEU A 29 9.09 -6.76 -16.09
CA LEU A 29 9.47 -6.24 -14.78
C LEU A 29 8.75 -6.95 -13.62
N PRO A 30 9.45 -7.23 -12.51
CA PRO A 30 8.83 -7.66 -11.26
C PRO A 30 7.82 -6.62 -10.73
N VAL A 31 6.74 -7.10 -10.11
CA VAL A 31 5.65 -6.26 -9.54
C VAL A 31 6.18 -5.12 -8.67
N ILE A 32 7.13 -5.39 -7.78
CA ILE A 32 7.68 -4.38 -6.87
C ILE A 32 8.40 -3.24 -7.60
N ILE A 33 9.01 -3.51 -8.76
CA ILE A 33 9.79 -2.52 -9.51
C ILE A 33 8.92 -1.38 -10.02
N TYR A 34 7.69 -1.65 -10.42
CA TYR A 34 6.74 -0.62 -10.84
C TYR A 34 6.52 0.42 -9.73
N SER A 35 6.18 -0.05 -8.51
CA SER A 35 5.95 0.85 -7.37
C SER A 35 7.24 1.57 -6.96
N LEU A 36 8.38 0.87 -6.91
CA LEU A 36 9.67 1.47 -6.56
C LEU A 36 10.06 2.56 -7.56
N ASN A 37 9.95 2.32 -8.86
CA ASN A 37 10.25 3.31 -9.90
C ASN A 37 9.40 4.58 -9.74
N THR A 38 8.10 4.41 -9.47
CA THR A 38 7.19 5.55 -9.32
C THR A 38 7.52 6.36 -8.08
N LEU A 39 7.79 5.71 -6.93
CA LEU A 39 8.09 6.39 -5.68
C LEU A 39 9.49 7.00 -5.66
N ASP A 40 10.49 6.32 -6.23
CA ASP A 40 11.88 6.81 -6.29
C ASP A 40 12.00 8.10 -7.12
N LYS A 41 11.21 8.18 -8.22
CA LYS A 41 11.18 9.37 -9.10
C LYS A 41 10.33 10.52 -8.54
N HIS A 42 9.52 10.31 -7.50
CA HIS A 42 8.59 11.33 -7.02
C HIS A 42 9.30 12.39 -6.18
N SER A 43 9.23 13.69 -6.59
CA SER A 43 9.98 14.78 -5.96
C SER A 43 9.66 15.04 -4.49
N LYS A 44 8.44 14.73 -4.02
CA LYS A 44 8.01 14.94 -2.63
C LYS A 44 8.34 13.77 -1.69
N ILE A 45 8.96 12.70 -2.19
CA ILE A 45 9.42 11.57 -1.38
C ILE A 45 10.91 11.69 -1.18
N ASP A 46 11.37 11.67 0.06
CA ASP A 46 12.77 11.88 0.41
C ASP A 46 13.52 10.55 0.65
N GLU A 47 12.85 9.55 1.22
CA GLU A 47 13.42 8.22 1.46
C GLU A 47 12.37 7.11 1.28
N ILE A 48 12.84 5.90 1.03
CA ILE A 48 12.02 4.70 0.88
C ILE A 48 12.55 3.61 1.82
N ILE A 49 11.65 3.05 2.63
CA ILE A 49 11.87 1.86 3.46
C ILE A 49 11.14 0.69 2.81
N VAL A 50 11.84 -0.37 2.48
CA VAL A 50 11.24 -1.58 1.88
C VAL A 50 11.06 -2.64 2.96
N VAL A 51 9.81 -3.04 3.22
CA VAL A 51 9.50 -4.08 4.20
C VAL A 51 9.37 -5.42 3.50
N VAL A 52 10.26 -6.35 3.83
CA VAL A 52 10.41 -7.67 3.20
C VAL A 52 10.15 -8.80 4.19
N ASN A 53 9.98 -10.03 3.72
CA ASN A 53 10.03 -11.21 4.60
C ASN A 53 11.37 -11.97 4.40
N VAL A 54 11.63 -12.92 5.30
CA VAL A 54 12.87 -13.71 5.29
C VAL A 54 13.08 -14.43 3.95
N ASN A 55 11.99 -14.94 3.35
CA ASN A 55 12.06 -15.75 2.13
C ASN A 55 12.37 -14.92 0.87
N ASN A 56 11.99 -13.64 0.84
CA ASN A 56 12.17 -12.80 -0.35
C ASN A 56 13.27 -11.72 -0.17
N GLN A 57 13.80 -11.54 1.03
CA GLN A 57 14.78 -10.50 1.36
C GLN A 57 16.00 -10.53 0.42
N ARG A 58 16.65 -11.69 0.28
CA ARG A 58 17.86 -11.84 -0.57
C ARG A 58 17.57 -11.48 -2.04
N ALA A 59 16.45 -11.97 -2.57
CA ALA A 59 16.06 -11.71 -3.95
C ALA A 59 15.74 -10.24 -4.19
N ILE A 60 14.98 -9.60 -3.28
CA ILE A 60 14.66 -8.17 -3.36
C ILE A 60 15.91 -7.31 -3.20
N THR A 61 16.83 -7.65 -2.30
CA THR A 61 18.11 -6.94 -2.16
C THR A 61 18.93 -6.96 -3.45
N ARG A 62 19.05 -8.13 -4.09
CA ARG A 62 19.75 -8.27 -5.38
C ARG A 62 19.05 -7.45 -6.47
N LEU A 63 17.73 -7.53 -6.51
CA LEU A 63 16.91 -6.80 -7.49
C LEU A 63 17.12 -5.28 -7.35
N ILE A 64 17.03 -4.73 -6.13
CA ILE A 64 17.22 -3.30 -5.87
C ILE A 64 18.60 -2.82 -6.32
N LYS A 65 19.67 -3.59 -6.06
CA LYS A 65 21.03 -3.24 -6.49
C LYS A 65 21.13 -3.09 -8.01
N ASN A 66 20.39 -3.90 -8.78
CA ASN A 66 20.43 -3.88 -10.24
C ASN A 66 19.70 -2.66 -10.85
N TYR A 67 18.82 -1.98 -10.11
CA TYR A 67 18.02 -0.86 -10.61
C TYR A 67 18.48 0.52 -10.14
N SER A 68 19.55 0.62 -9.36
CA SER A 68 20.19 1.89 -8.93
C SER A 68 19.21 2.93 -8.36
N PHE A 69 18.25 2.51 -7.52
CA PHE A 69 17.34 3.42 -6.84
C PHE A 69 18.09 4.37 -5.91
N LYS A 70 17.71 5.65 -5.93
CA LYS A 70 18.42 6.73 -5.20
C LYS A 70 17.89 6.94 -3.79
N LYS A 71 16.62 6.60 -3.53
CA LYS A 71 15.93 6.92 -2.27
C LYS A 71 15.74 5.74 -1.35
N ILE A 72 16.12 4.53 -1.75
CA ILE A 72 15.99 3.35 -0.88
C ILE A 72 17.06 3.43 0.21
N LYS A 73 16.60 3.71 1.44
CA LYS A 73 17.44 3.82 2.63
C LYS A 73 17.74 2.48 3.28
N SER A 74 16.71 1.65 3.44
CA SER A 74 16.85 0.37 4.14
C SER A 74 15.81 -0.66 3.72
N LEU A 75 16.16 -1.93 3.94
CA LEU A 75 15.26 -3.07 3.93
C LEU A 75 15.08 -3.54 5.36
N VAL A 76 13.83 -3.71 5.79
CA VAL A 76 13.50 -4.19 7.13
C VAL A 76 12.61 -5.42 7.07
N LEU A 77 12.75 -6.31 8.04
CA LEU A 77 11.88 -7.48 8.12
C LEU A 77 10.48 -7.08 8.58
N GLY A 78 9.49 -7.58 7.89
CA GLY A 78 8.09 -7.49 8.29
C GLY A 78 7.76 -8.36 9.48
N GLY A 79 6.53 -8.26 9.96
CA GLY A 79 6.00 -9.07 11.03
C GLY A 79 4.98 -10.09 10.53
N ARG A 80 4.34 -10.77 11.48
CA ARG A 80 3.36 -11.83 11.20
C ARG A 80 2.12 -11.31 10.47
N ARG A 81 1.65 -10.11 10.81
CA ARG A 81 0.49 -9.45 10.19
C ARG A 81 0.96 -8.28 9.32
N ARG A 82 0.10 -7.81 8.40
CA ARG A 82 0.37 -6.61 7.61
C ARG A 82 0.69 -5.41 8.53
N GLN A 83 -0.10 -5.21 9.57
CA GLN A 83 0.10 -4.11 10.52
C GLN A 83 1.43 -4.20 11.27
N ASP A 84 1.91 -5.41 11.62
CA ASP A 84 3.22 -5.58 12.26
C ASP A 84 4.35 -5.19 11.29
N SER A 85 4.18 -5.51 10.01
CA SER A 85 5.09 -5.10 8.93
C SER A 85 5.14 -3.58 8.77
N VAL A 86 3.98 -2.90 8.78
CA VAL A 86 3.93 -1.43 8.77
C VAL A 86 4.64 -0.85 9.99
N TYR A 87 4.38 -1.39 11.17
CA TYR A 87 4.99 -0.89 12.41
C TYR A 87 6.52 -1.04 12.40
N ASN A 88 7.03 -2.14 11.85
CA ASN A 88 8.48 -2.31 11.67
C ASN A 88 9.04 -1.27 10.68
N GLY A 89 8.33 -1.00 9.59
CA GLY A 89 8.67 0.08 8.66
C GLY A 89 8.67 1.45 9.33
N LEU A 90 7.66 1.76 10.15
CA LEU A 90 7.56 3.03 10.89
C LEU A 90 8.73 3.26 11.85
N LYS A 91 9.25 2.20 12.48
CA LYS A 91 10.43 2.27 13.36
C LYS A 91 11.73 2.58 12.61
N ALA A 92 11.79 2.25 11.30
CA ALA A 92 12.97 2.47 10.47
C ALA A 92 12.96 3.82 9.73
N VAL A 93 11.87 4.55 9.80
CA VAL A 93 11.74 5.90 9.22
C VAL A 93 12.69 6.87 9.92
N SER A 94 13.31 7.77 9.15
CA SER A 94 14.21 8.80 9.69
C SER A 94 13.59 9.62 10.81
N GLY A 95 14.40 9.98 11.81
CA GLY A 95 13.97 10.79 12.96
C GLY A 95 13.35 12.12 12.54
N ASN A 96 13.93 12.76 11.53
CA ASN A 96 13.50 14.06 10.97
C ASN A 96 12.35 13.96 9.94
N SER A 97 11.77 12.80 9.74
CA SER A 97 10.59 12.65 8.88
C SER A 97 9.33 13.06 9.63
N ASP A 98 8.55 13.96 9.05
CA ASP A 98 7.26 14.43 9.60
C ASP A 98 6.08 13.66 9.04
N TRP A 99 6.26 13.11 7.84
CA TRP A 99 5.21 12.47 7.07
C TRP A 99 5.61 11.06 6.64
N VAL A 100 4.63 10.18 6.64
CA VAL A 100 4.81 8.79 6.19
C VAL A 100 3.76 8.46 5.14
N LEU A 101 4.23 7.88 4.03
CA LEU A 101 3.43 7.29 2.97
C LEU A 101 3.54 5.77 3.06
N ILE A 102 2.43 5.05 3.18
CA ILE A 102 2.39 3.59 3.26
C ILE A 102 1.78 3.05 1.97
N HIS A 103 2.53 2.18 1.27
CA HIS A 103 2.10 1.63 -0.01
C HIS A 103 2.31 0.12 -0.10
N ASP A 104 1.31 -0.60 -0.63
CA ASP A 104 1.42 -2.03 -0.89
C ASP A 104 2.20 -2.26 -2.20
N ALA A 105 3.33 -2.98 -2.15
CA ALA A 105 4.09 -3.37 -3.35
C ALA A 105 3.26 -4.14 -4.39
N ALA A 106 2.14 -4.72 -3.96
CA ALA A 106 1.19 -5.42 -4.82
C ALA A 106 0.29 -4.49 -5.65
N ARG A 107 0.44 -3.17 -5.56
CA ARG A 107 -0.25 -2.16 -6.40
C ARG A 107 0.75 -1.48 -7.34
N PRO A 108 1.13 -2.15 -8.43
CA PRO A 108 2.22 -1.68 -9.30
C PRO A 108 1.91 -0.39 -10.07
N PHE A 109 0.64 -0.05 -10.24
CA PHE A 109 0.23 1.00 -11.18
C PHE A 109 -0.17 2.32 -10.53
N ILE A 110 0.33 2.59 -9.32
CA ILE A 110 0.21 3.93 -8.73
C ILE A 110 0.91 4.96 -9.62
N ASP A 111 0.28 6.11 -9.85
CA ASP A 111 0.81 7.19 -10.67
C ASP A 111 1.27 8.39 -9.84
N GLN A 112 2.10 9.25 -10.46
CA GLN A 112 2.69 10.44 -9.84
C GLN A 112 1.64 11.45 -9.38
N LYS A 113 0.55 11.60 -10.14
CA LYS A 113 -0.54 12.54 -9.84
C LYS A 113 -1.27 12.11 -8.57
N SER A 114 -1.69 10.85 -8.48
CA SER A 114 -2.38 10.30 -7.30
C SER A 114 -1.50 10.40 -6.04
N ILE A 115 -0.19 10.15 -6.15
CA ILE A 115 0.75 10.34 -5.04
C ILE A 115 0.79 11.82 -4.61
N THR A 116 0.91 12.75 -5.55
CA THR A 116 0.92 14.18 -5.26
C THR A 116 -0.36 14.62 -4.55
N GLU A 117 -1.52 14.22 -5.06
CA GLU A 117 -2.83 14.61 -4.53
C GLU A 117 -3.05 14.11 -3.09
N VAL A 118 -2.71 12.83 -2.82
CA VAL A 118 -2.86 12.28 -1.46
C VAL A 118 -1.88 12.91 -0.47
N ILE A 119 -0.65 13.25 -0.88
CA ILE A 119 0.32 13.98 -0.03
C ILE A 119 -0.21 15.38 0.30
N LEU A 120 -0.68 16.13 -0.69
CA LEU A 120 -1.20 17.48 -0.48
C LEU A 120 -2.45 17.47 0.41
N ALA A 121 -3.35 16.51 0.22
CA ALA A 121 -4.51 16.34 1.07
C ALA A 121 -4.11 16.02 2.52
N ALA A 122 -3.18 15.07 2.72
CA ALA A 122 -2.69 14.71 4.05
C ALA A 122 -2.05 15.90 4.77
N ARG A 123 -1.26 16.71 4.06
CA ARG A 123 -0.65 17.92 4.65
C ARG A 123 -1.67 18.94 5.16
N LYS A 124 -2.86 19.00 4.55
CA LYS A 124 -3.96 19.88 4.98
C LYS A 124 -4.75 19.29 6.16
N THR A 125 -4.90 17.95 6.23
CA THR A 125 -5.85 17.30 7.15
C THR A 125 -5.21 16.40 8.20
N GLY A 126 -3.89 16.18 8.13
CA GLY A 126 -3.15 15.26 9.02
C GLY A 126 -3.11 13.82 8.52
N SER A 127 -4.08 13.40 7.69
CA SER A 127 -4.14 12.05 7.09
C SER A 127 -5.01 12.03 5.86
N ALA A 128 -4.59 11.27 4.83
CA ALA A 128 -5.37 11.06 3.61
C ALA A 128 -5.09 9.69 2.99
N ILE A 129 -6.10 9.16 2.29
CA ILE A 129 -6.04 7.86 1.63
C ILE A 129 -6.65 7.95 0.23
N LEU A 130 -6.24 7.06 -0.65
CA LEU A 130 -6.86 6.90 -1.97
C LEU A 130 -8.04 5.93 -1.90
N GLY A 131 -9.05 6.18 -2.73
CA GLY A 131 -10.15 5.24 -2.90
C GLY A 131 -10.96 5.51 -4.15
N VAL A 132 -11.62 4.47 -4.65
CA VAL A 132 -12.50 4.52 -5.83
C VAL A 132 -13.93 4.17 -5.44
N SER A 133 -14.89 4.63 -6.21
CA SER A 133 -16.31 4.27 -6.01
C SER A 133 -16.53 2.78 -6.27
N VAL A 134 -17.36 2.16 -5.44
CA VAL A 134 -17.75 0.76 -5.63
C VAL A 134 -18.69 0.65 -6.84
N LYS A 135 -18.31 -0.15 -7.83
CA LYS A 135 -19.12 -0.38 -9.05
C LYS A 135 -20.16 -1.47 -8.86
N ALA A 136 -19.80 -2.54 -8.17
CA ALA A 136 -20.67 -3.68 -7.94
C ALA A 136 -21.76 -3.38 -6.92
N THR A 137 -22.87 -4.12 -6.98
CA THR A 137 -23.84 -4.15 -5.88
C THR A 137 -23.25 -4.89 -4.69
N ILE A 138 -23.26 -4.27 -3.51
CA ILE A 138 -22.73 -4.85 -2.28
C ILE A 138 -23.87 -5.35 -1.40
N LYS A 139 -23.76 -6.61 -0.97
CA LYS A 139 -24.69 -7.24 -0.04
C LYS A 139 -24.00 -7.48 1.30
N SER A 140 -24.67 -7.16 2.39
CA SER A 140 -24.34 -7.68 3.71
C SER A 140 -24.90 -9.10 3.85
N ILE A 141 -24.12 -10.00 4.43
CA ILE A 141 -24.47 -11.43 4.55
C ILE A 141 -24.59 -11.81 6.03
N LYS A 142 -25.66 -12.50 6.39
CA LYS A 142 -25.85 -13.16 7.68
C LYS A 142 -25.20 -14.54 7.70
N SER A 143 -25.32 -15.23 8.83
CA SER A 143 -24.91 -16.63 8.95
C SER A 143 -25.56 -17.50 7.86
N LYS A 144 -24.89 -18.59 7.47
CA LYS A 144 -25.34 -19.55 6.44
C LYS A 144 -25.48 -18.98 5.03
N GLY A 145 -24.80 -17.85 4.72
CA GLY A 145 -24.77 -17.30 3.36
C GLY A 145 -26.03 -16.54 2.91
N MET A 146 -26.99 -16.35 3.81
CA MET A 146 -28.23 -15.59 3.48
C MET A 146 -27.94 -14.10 3.40
N VAL A 147 -28.49 -13.44 2.37
CA VAL A 147 -28.41 -12.00 2.21
C VAL A 147 -29.17 -11.33 3.35
N ASP A 148 -28.52 -10.38 4.02
CA ASP A 148 -29.14 -9.53 5.03
C ASP A 148 -29.79 -8.30 4.38
N ARG A 149 -28.96 -7.49 3.71
CA ARG A 149 -29.40 -6.26 3.03
C ARG A 149 -28.47 -5.85 1.89
N THR A 150 -29.00 -5.02 0.99
CA THR A 150 -28.19 -4.31 0.01
C THR A 150 -27.65 -3.03 0.66
N LEU A 151 -26.35 -2.80 0.54
CA LEU A 151 -25.73 -1.55 1.01
C LEU A 151 -25.84 -0.47 -0.07
N ASP A 152 -26.11 0.75 0.34
CA ASP A 152 -26.04 1.89 -0.55
C ASP A 152 -24.57 2.16 -0.93
N ARG A 153 -24.22 1.84 -2.18
CA ARG A 153 -22.85 2.00 -2.69
C ARG A 153 -22.46 3.45 -2.94
N SER A 154 -23.38 4.41 -2.95
CA SER A 154 -23.08 5.83 -3.17
C SER A 154 -22.09 6.35 -2.12
N ASN A 155 -22.18 5.82 -0.89
CA ASN A 155 -21.33 6.17 0.25
C ASN A 155 -20.18 5.18 0.48
N LEU A 156 -20.03 4.14 -0.35
CA LEU A 156 -18.97 3.15 -0.22
C LEU A 156 -17.79 3.47 -1.14
N ARG A 157 -16.59 3.22 -0.64
CA ARG A 157 -15.36 3.34 -1.42
C ARG A 157 -14.49 2.11 -1.22
N GLU A 158 -13.90 1.64 -2.30
CA GLU A 158 -12.83 0.65 -2.25
C GLU A 158 -11.52 1.38 -1.97
N ILE A 159 -10.94 1.12 -0.79
CA ILE A 159 -9.77 1.82 -0.31
C ILE A 159 -8.50 1.25 -0.94
N GLN A 160 -7.63 2.17 -1.35
CA GLN A 160 -6.36 1.86 -1.98
C GLN A 160 -5.19 2.37 -1.14
N THR A 161 -3.98 2.05 -1.56
CA THR A 161 -2.75 2.71 -1.13
C THR A 161 -2.13 3.44 -2.32
N PRO A 162 -1.35 4.52 -2.10
CA PRO A 162 -0.79 4.96 -0.83
C PRO A 162 -1.80 5.59 0.13
N GLN A 163 -1.48 5.43 1.41
CA GLN A 163 -2.11 6.11 2.53
C GLN A 163 -1.04 7.01 3.18
N VAL A 164 -1.35 8.27 3.41
CA VAL A 164 -0.38 9.27 3.92
C VAL A 164 -0.85 9.84 5.26
N PHE A 165 0.08 9.90 6.20
CA PHE A 165 -0.20 10.33 7.57
C PHE A 165 0.91 11.23 8.10
N LYS A 166 0.56 12.16 9.01
CA LYS A 166 1.54 12.75 9.90
C LYS A 166 2.18 11.65 10.73
N LYS A 167 3.52 11.57 10.77
CA LYS A 167 4.26 10.47 11.43
C LYS A 167 3.84 10.27 12.89
N GLU A 168 3.75 11.37 13.63
CA GLU A 168 3.32 11.36 15.03
C GLU A 168 1.92 10.75 15.19
N LEU A 169 0.98 11.10 14.30
CA LEU A 169 -0.40 10.60 14.34
C LEU A 169 -0.46 9.09 14.16
N ILE A 170 0.18 8.57 13.10
CA ILE A 170 0.15 7.14 12.81
C ILE A 170 0.92 6.33 13.87
N LEU A 171 2.02 6.82 14.40
CA LEU A 171 2.73 6.17 15.49
C LEU A 171 1.88 6.07 16.76
N ARG A 172 1.14 7.15 17.11
CA ARG A 172 0.21 7.13 18.23
C ARG A 172 -0.92 6.13 18.02
N ALA A 173 -1.47 6.05 16.80
CA ALA A 173 -2.51 5.09 16.44
C ALA A 173 -2.01 3.64 16.60
N TYR A 174 -0.82 3.35 16.13
CA TYR A 174 -0.20 2.03 16.28
C TYR A 174 0.10 1.67 17.74
N LYS A 175 0.59 2.61 18.56
CA LYS A 175 0.81 2.38 19.98
C LYS A 175 -0.48 2.07 20.72
N GLY A 176 -1.55 2.81 20.44
CA GLY A 176 -2.84 2.66 21.14
C GLY A 176 -3.63 1.41 20.74
N TYR A 177 -3.51 0.98 19.47
CA TYR A 177 -4.39 -0.05 18.92
C TYR A 177 -3.66 -1.22 18.24
N SER A 178 -2.39 -1.48 18.60
CA SER A 178 -1.54 -2.53 18.01
C SER A 178 -2.13 -3.94 18.07
N LYS A 179 -2.94 -4.24 19.09
CA LYS A 179 -3.59 -5.56 19.28
C LYS A 179 -4.84 -5.75 18.41
N MET A 180 -5.44 -4.68 17.90
CA MET A 180 -6.64 -4.77 17.08
C MET A 180 -6.30 -5.36 15.71
N LYS A 181 -7.21 -6.18 15.19
CA LYS A 181 -7.15 -6.64 13.81
C LYS A 181 -7.76 -5.57 12.90
N VAL A 182 -6.96 -4.99 12.02
CA VAL A 182 -7.40 -3.97 11.06
C VAL A 182 -7.07 -4.37 9.63
N THR A 183 -7.83 -3.85 8.70
CA THR A 183 -7.67 -4.13 7.26
C THR A 183 -6.72 -3.15 6.58
N ASP A 184 -6.63 -1.92 7.09
CA ASP A 184 -5.75 -0.85 6.59
C ASP A 184 -5.24 0.04 7.73
N ASP A 185 -4.36 0.99 7.42
CA ASP A 185 -3.70 1.84 8.42
C ASP A 185 -4.61 2.99 8.88
N ALA A 186 -5.50 3.45 7.99
CA ALA A 186 -6.46 4.51 8.29
C ALA A 186 -7.43 4.12 9.40
N SER A 187 -7.84 2.85 9.47
CA SER A 187 -8.73 2.34 10.52
C SER A 187 -8.19 2.59 11.93
N LEU A 188 -6.86 2.57 12.12
CA LEU A 188 -6.24 2.87 13.42
C LEU A 188 -6.34 4.37 13.76
N VAL A 189 -6.22 5.23 12.74
CA VAL A 189 -6.37 6.69 12.90
C VAL A 189 -7.82 7.05 13.21
N GLU A 190 -8.78 6.38 12.58
CA GLU A 190 -10.21 6.51 12.87
C GLU A 190 -10.54 6.13 14.31
N LYS A 191 -9.92 5.07 14.85
CA LYS A 191 -10.06 4.66 16.26
C LYS A 191 -9.55 5.70 17.26
N LEU A 192 -8.61 6.55 16.85
CA LEU A 192 -8.21 7.74 17.63
C LEU A 192 -9.23 8.89 17.56
N GLY A 193 -10.39 8.70 16.92
CA GLY A 193 -11.37 9.76 16.70
C GLY A 193 -10.92 10.83 15.71
N LYS A 194 -9.90 10.55 14.87
CA LYS A 194 -9.39 11.49 13.88
C LYS A 194 -10.01 11.22 12.52
N LYS A 195 -10.36 12.29 11.81
CA LYS A 195 -10.90 12.22 10.44
C LYS A 195 -9.78 11.90 9.45
N VAL A 196 -10.08 11.03 8.49
CA VAL A 196 -9.19 10.68 7.37
C VAL A 196 -9.78 11.24 6.08
N LYS A 197 -8.99 11.99 5.33
CA LYS A 197 -9.43 12.57 4.06
C LYS A 197 -9.38 11.50 2.96
N LEU A 198 -10.48 11.27 2.28
CA LEU A 198 -10.52 10.47 1.07
C LEU A 198 -10.16 11.34 -0.15
N VAL A 199 -9.27 10.82 -0.99
CA VAL A 199 -8.86 11.40 -2.26
C VAL A 199 -9.23 10.42 -3.37
N PRO A 200 -9.72 10.88 -4.53
CA PRO A 200 -10.01 9.99 -5.65
C PRO A 200 -8.78 9.18 -6.08
N GLY A 201 -8.93 7.87 -6.14
CA GLY A 201 -7.93 6.95 -6.66
C GLY A 201 -8.16 6.61 -8.13
N SER A 202 -7.48 5.59 -8.62
CA SER A 202 -7.61 5.09 -9.99
C SER A 202 -8.02 3.62 -10.01
N TYR A 203 -8.95 3.25 -10.87
CA TYR A 203 -9.28 1.84 -11.11
C TYR A 203 -8.11 1.05 -11.71
N ALA A 204 -7.14 1.73 -12.34
CA ALA A 204 -5.90 1.10 -12.78
C ALA A 204 -4.94 0.75 -11.62
N ASN A 205 -5.10 1.37 -10.44
CA ASN A 205 -4.28 1.08 -9.26
C ASN A 205 -4.78 -0.20 -8.54
N ILE A 206 -4.92 -1.28 -9.30
CA ILE A 206 -5.37 -2.58 -8.82
C ILE A 206 -4.38 -3.17 -7.81
N LYS A 207 -4.88 -4.05 -6.94
CA LYS A 207 -4.05 -4.84 -6.03
C LYS A 207 -3.97 -6.27 -6.54
N ILE A 208 -2.80 -6.69 -7.00
CA ILE A 208 -2.58 -8.07 -7.43
C ILE A 208 -2.68 -8.99 -6.22
N THR A 209 -3.68 -9.87 -6.25
CA THR A 209 -4.00 -10.79 -5.15
C THR A 209 -4.24 -12.21 -5.63
N THR A 210 -4.82 -12.36 -6.80
CA THR A 210 -5.18 -13.63 -7.46
C THR A 210 -4.51 -13.74 -8.84
N GLN A 211 -4.72 -14.84 -9.55
CA GLN A 211 -4.23 -15.03 -10.92
C GLN A 211 -4.96 -14.11 -11.91
N GLU A 212 -6.26 -13.88 -11.70
CA GLU A 212 -7.07 -12.98 -12.51
C GLU A 212 -6.54 -11.55 -12.42
N ASP A 213 -6.15 -11.10 -11.21
CA ASP A 213 -5.53 -9.78 -11.04
C ASP A 213 -4.23 -9.66 -11.82
N LEU A 214 -3.48 -10.76 -11.96
CA LEU A 214 -2.24 -10.77 -12.74
C LEU A 214 -2.51 -10.62 -14.24
N LEU A 215 -3.55 -11.25 -14.77
CA LEU A 215 -4.00 -11.06 -16.15
C LEU A 215 -4.42 -9.61 -16.42
N PHE A 216 -5.21 -9.03 -15.52
CA PHE A 216 -5.56 -7.60 -15.60
C PHE A 216 -4.32 -6.71 -15.54
N ALA A 217 -3.35 -7.04 -14.67
CA ALA A 217 -2.11 -6.29 -14.57
C ALA A 217 -1.29 -6.35 -15.88
N GLN A 218 -1.24 -7.47 -16.56
CA GLN A 218 -0.58 -7.59 -17.87
C GLN A 218 -1.23 -6.66 -18.89
N ALA A 219 -2.56 -6.70 -19.02
CA ALA A 219 -3.29 -5.85 -19.95
C ALA A 219 -3.11 -4.34 -19.65
N ILE A 220 -3.03 -3.95 -18.36
CA ILE A 220 -2.75 -2.55 -17.97
C ILE A 220 -1.32 -2.16 -18.36
N ALA A 221 -0.34 -3.05 -18.17
CA ALA A 221 1.06 -2.77 -18.47
C ALA A 221 1.27 -2.56 -19.99
N GLU A 222 0.63 -3.37 -20.84
CA GLU A 222 0.71 -3.25 -22.29
C GLU A 222 0.20 -1.90 -22.82
N ARG A 223 -0.81 -1.31 -22.17
CA ARG A 223 -1.35 0.02 -22.54
C ARG A 223 -0.47 1.19 -22.09
N LYS A 224 0.51 0.94 -21.22
CA LYS A 224 1.40 1.99 -20.68
C LYS A 224 2.79 1.97 -21.33
N CYS A 225 3.07 0.99 -22.17
CA CYS A 225 4.24 0.91 -23.05
C CYS A 225 3.92 1.57 -24.37
#